data_143bd305870ddd69956336526c40417f
#
_entry.id   143bd305870ddd69956336526c40417f
#
_cell.length_a   1.000
_cell.length_b   1.000
_cell.length_c   1.000
_cell.angle_alpha   90.00
_cell.angle_beta   90.00
_cell.angle_gamma   90.00
#
_symmetry.space_group_name_H-M   'P 1'
#
loop_
_entity.id
_entity.type
_entity.pdbx_description
1 polymer ?
#
loop_
_entity_poly.entity_id
_entity_poly.type
_entity_poly.pdbx_seq_one_letter_code
_entity_poly.pdbx_strand_id
1 'polypeptide(L)'
;MAGPGLEAGDPRGRLRLGGDFFGRPCVGLAKALLGQVLARRLPDGRELRGRIVETEAYLGGEDTASHSRGGRRTARNAAMFMKPGTLYVYQIYGLYFCLNISSQGEGAAVLLRSLEPLQGLEAMRQLRLSQRKGGHPPAKPPKDWQLCNGPSKLCQALAINRTFDQEDLASAPDLWLEPGPEAPAEALVCSPRIGISGDWAHKPLRFYLRGNKCVSVVDKAAEQAT
;
A
#
# COMPACT_ATOMS: atom_id res chain seq x y z
N MET A 1 12.58 -7.24 -25.30
CA MET A 1 11.68 -6.78 -24.22
C MET A 1 12.46 -6.91 -22.92
N ALA A 2 12.92 -5.81 -22.37
CA ALA A 2 13.60 -5.79 -21.07
C ALA A 2 12.54 -6.03 -19.97
N GLY A 3 12.74 -7.05 -19.16
CA GLY A 3 11.92 -7.28 -17.98
C GLY A 3 12.05 -6.14 -16.97
N PRO A 4 11.15 -6.04 -15.96
CA PRO A 4 11.17 -4.98 -14.97
C PRO A 4 12.54 -4.96 -14.28
N GLY A 5 13.14 -3.76 -14.14
CA GLY A 5 14.47 -3.55 -13.59
C GLY A 5 14.64 -4.22 -12.22
N LEU A 6 15.21 -5.40 -12.24
CA LEU A 6 15.65 -6.12 -11.07
C LEU A 6 17.01 -5.54 -10.68
N GLU A 7 17.07 -4.74 -9.65
CA GLU A 7 18.34 -4.36 -9.04
C GLU A 7 18.98 -5.57 -8.37
N ALA A 8 20.32 -5.57 -8.36
CA ALA A 8 21.12 -6.61 -7.71
C ALA A 8 20.60 -6.87 -6.29
N GLY A 9 20.31 -8.12 -5.99
CA GLY A 9 19.68 -8.53 -4.76
C GLY A 9 20.40 -8.00 -3.51
N ASP A 10 19.63 -7.83 -2.43
CA ASP A 10 20.09 -7.73 -1.05
C ASP A 10 21.30 -8.71 -0.86
N PRO A 11 22.29 -8.43 0.02
CA PRO A 11 23.38 -9.34 0.36
C PRO A 11 22.96 -10.80 0.64
N ARG A 12 21.67 -11.06 0.76
CA ARG A 12 21.04 -12.38 0.93
C ARG A 12 20.45 -12.97 -0.35
N GLY A 13 20.73 -12.38 -1.53
CA GLY A 13 20.29 -12.90 -2.84
C GLY A 13 18.78 -12.71 -3.13
N ARG A 14 18.08 -11.81 -2.43
CA ARG A 14 16.65 -11.60 -2.63
C ARG A 14 16.40 -10.60 -3.75
N LEU A 15 15.46 -10.92 -4.61
CA LEU A 15 15.00 -10.01 -5.65
C LEU A 15 14.18 -8.89 -5.00
N ARG A 16 14.55 -7.63 -5.28
CA ARG A 16 13.81 -6.43 -4.88
C ARG A 16 13.39 -5.65 -6.11
N LEU A 17 12.24 -5.02 -6.03
CA LEU A 17 11.80 -4.06 -7.03
C LEU A 17 12.53 -2.72 -6.78
N GLY A 18 13.26 -2.26 -7.79
CA GLY A 18 14.09 -1.06 -7.74
C GLY A 18 13.40 0.20 -8.26
N GLY A 19 14.19 1.27 -8.42
CA GLY A 19 13.72 2.60 -8.83
C GLY A 19 12.91 2.59 -10.14
N ASP A 20 13.31 1.80 -11.13
CA ASP A 20 12.63 1.69 -12.42
C ASP A 20 11.19 1.19 -12.29
N PHE A 21 10.93 0.32 -11.30
CA PHE A 21 9.58 -0.14 -11.03
C PHE A 21 8.66 1.00 -10.57
N PHE A 22 9.16 1.92 -9.76
CA PHE A 22 8.38 3.03 -9.19
C PHE A 22 8.22 4.21 -10.16
N GLY A 23 9.10 4.37 -11.15
CA GLY A 23 9.13 5.45 -12.13
C GLY A 23 7.97 5.43 -13.12
N ARG A 24 6.77 5.05 -12.70
CA ARG A 24 5.54 4.95 -13.50
C ARG A 24 4.56 6.05 -13.15
N PRO A 25 3.72 6.50 -14.14
CA PRO A 25 2.57 7.35 -13.83
C PRO A 25 1.69 6.70 -12.75
N CYS A 26 1.07 7.53 -11.91
CA CYS A 26 0.39 7.10 -10.68
C CYS A 26 -0.59 5.94 -10.87
N VAL A 27 -1.47 6.01 -11.88
CA VAL A 27 -2.43 4.92 -12.20
C VAL A 27 -1.70 3.66 -12.64
N GLY A 28 -0.65 3.81 -13.46
CA GLY A 28 0.18 2.69 -13.89
C GLY A 28 0.88 2.00 -12.72
N LEU A 29 1.44 2.78 -11.78
CA LEU A 29 2.04 2.24 -10.57
C LEU A 29 1.01 1.56 -9.67
N ALA A 30 -0.17 2.17 -9.48
CA ALA A 30 -1.23 1.59 -8.64
C ALA A 30 -1.66 0.19 -9.13
N LYS A 31 -1.77 0.01 -10.45
CA LYS A 31 -2.08 -1.29 -11.05
C LYS A 31 -0.90 -2.26 -10.97
N ALA A 32 0.33 -1.80 -11.26
CA ALA A 32 1.53 -2.64 -11.25
C ALA A 32 1.91 -3.16 -9.84
N LEU A 33 1.51 -2.45 -8.79
CA LEU A 33 1.70 -2.86 -7.39
C LEU A 33 0.82 -4.07 -7.01
N LEU A 34 -0.32 -4.28 -7.68
CA LEU A 34 -1.17 -5.43 -7.40
C LEU A 34 -0.46 -6.74 -7.76
N GLY A 35 -0.48 -7.68 -6.83
CA GLY A 35 0.24 -8.96 -6.96
C GLY A 35 1.66 -8.92 -6.38
N GLN A 36 2.31 -7.76 -6.29
CA GLN A 36 3.64 -7.64 -5.69
C GLN A 36 3.58 -7.89 -4.18
N VAL A 37 4.72 -8.29 -3.60
CA VAL A 37 4.79 -8.66 -2.19
C VAL A 37 5.49 -7.56 -1.40
N LEU A 38 4.79 -6.96 -0.44
CA LEU A 38 5.39 -6.07 0.55
C LEU A 38 6.00 -6.91 1.67
N ALA A 39 7.30 -6.75 1.88
CA ALA A 39 8.06 -7.44 2.91
C ALA A 39 8.53 -6.46 3.98
N ARG A 40 8.39 -6.84 5.25
CA ARG A 40 8.79 -6.07 6.43
C ARG A 40 9.66 -6.92 7.34
N ARG A 41 10.83 -6.44 7.70
CA ARG A 41 11.69 -7.05 8.72
C ARG A 41 11.50 -6.31 10.04
N LEU A 42 11.10 -7.05 11.06
CA LEU A 42 10.96 -6.52 12.43
C LEU A 42 12.33 -6.39 13.11
N PRO A 43 12.47 -5.57 14.18
CA PRO A 43 13.73 -5.42 14.91
C PRO A 43 14.31 -6.73 15.48
N ASP A 44 13.47 -7.71 15.76
CA ASP A 44 13.86 -9.05 16.23
C ASP A 44 14.27 -10.01 15.08
N GLY A 45 14.32 -9.51 13.83
CA GLY A 45 14.72 -10.26 12.66
C GLY A 45 13.59 -11.06 11.99
N ARG A 46 12.41 -11.15 12.59
CA ARG A 46 11.25 -11.79 11.94
C ARG A 46 10.84 -11.03 10.69
N GLU A 47 10.44 -11.75 9.67
CA GLU A 47 9.97 -11.17 8.42
C GLU A 47 8.49 -11.43 8.22
N LEU A 48 7.79 -10.38 7.85
CA LEU A 48 6.37 -10.38 7.53
C LEU A 48 6.23 -10.14 6.03
N ARG A 49 5.34 -10.86 5.37
CA ARG A 49 5.06 -10.67 3.94
C ARG A 49 3.57 -10.63 3.68
N GLY A 50 3.16 -9.73 2.79
CA GLY A 50 1.79 -9.65 2.31
C GLY A 50 1.74 -9.27 0.84
N ARG A 51 0.93 -9.98 0.06
CA ARG A 51 0.65 -9.64 -1.34
C ARG A 51 -0.28 -8.44 -1.40
N ILE A 52 0.08 -7.42 -2.17
CA ILE A 52 -0.76 -6.24 -2.38
C ILE A 52 -1.98 -6.65 -3.22
N VAL A 53 -3.18 -6.42 -2.70
CA VAL A 53 -4.44 -6.81 -3.35
C VAL A 53 -5.39 -5.64 -3.57
N GLU A 54 -5.09 -4.46 -3.02
CA GLU A 54 -5.90 -3.25 -3.20
C GLU A 54 -5.05 -1.99 -3.07
N THR A 55 -5.23 -1.05 -4.02
CA THR A 55 -4.52 0.24 -4.08
C THR A 55 -5.48 1.37 -4.44
N GLU A 56 -5.09 2.62 -4.14
CA GLU A 56 -5.75 3.83 -4.65
C GLU A 56 -4.72 4.80 -5.22
N ALA A 57 -4.99 5.35 -6.41
CA ALA A 57 -4.17 6.38 -7.02
C ALA A 57 -4.66 7.78 -6.61
N TYR A 58 -3.73 8.63 -6.19
CA TYR A 58 -3.93 10.05 -5.90
C TYR A 58 -3.03 10.86 -6.82
N LEU A 59 -3.62 11.58 -7.78
CA LEU A 59 -2.91 12.07 -8.98
C LEU A 59 -2.12 13.36 -8.80
N GLY A 60 -2.17 13.97 -7.63
CA GLY A 60 -1.47 15.23 -7.38
C GLY A 60 -2.36 16.45 -7.52
N GLY A 61 -1.85 17.52 -8.16
CA GLY A 61 -2.44 18.86 -8.13
C GLY A 61 -3.90 18.97 -8.56
N GLU A 62 -4.31 18.31 -9.64
CA GLU A 62 -5.69 18.36 -10.13
C GLU A 62 -6.67 17.53 -9.30
N ASP A 63 -6.16 16.52 -8.59
CA ASP A 63 -6.96 15.63 -7.76
C ASP A 63 -7.36 16.33 -6.46
N THR A 64 -8.59 16.84 -6.40
CA THR A 64 -9.10 17.55 -5.22
C THR A 64 -9.17 16.69 -3.96
N ALA A 65 -9.14 15.37 -4.10
CA ALA A 65 -9.08 14.43 -2.99
C ALA A 65 -7.65 14.12 -2.52
N SER A 66 -6.63 14.58 -3.26
CA SER A 66 -5.23 14.42 -2.87
C SER A 66 -4.82 15.44 -1.79
N HIS A 67 -3.88 15.03 -0.92
CA HIS A 67 -3.24 15.95 0.02
C HIS A 67 -2.39 17.03 -0.66
N SER A 68 -2.02 16.82 -1.92
CA SER A 68 -1.25 17.74 -2.77
C SER A 68 -2.12 18.56 -3.72
N ARG A 69 -3.44 18.54 -3.55
CA ARG A 69 -4.38 19.31 -4.39
C ARG A 69 -3.93 20.76 -4.57
N GLY A 70 -4.09 21.28 -5.78
CA GLY A 70 -3.65 22.62 -6.14
C GLY A 70 -2.13 22.82 -6.07
N GLY A 71 -1.33 21.74 -6.08
CA GLY A 71 0.13 21.81 -5.93
C GLY A 71 0.59 22.14 -4.50
N ARG A 72 -0.31 22.06 -3.51
CA ARG A 72 0.01 22.42 -2.12
C ARG A 72 1.08 21.50 -1.54
N ARG A 73 2.18 22.12 -1.10
CA ARG A 73 3.28 21.46 -0.37
C ARG A 73 3.26 21.83 1.11
N THR A 74 3.39 20.86 1.97
CA THR A 74 3.48 21.01 3.44
C THR A 74 4.50 20.03 3.99
N ALA A 75 4.96 20.24 5.22
CA ALA A 75 5.85 19.27 5.88
C ALA A 75 5.22 17.87 5.97
N ARG A 76 3.88 17.79 6.06
CA ARG A 76 3.17 16.52 6.14
C ARG A 76 3.23 15.72 4.84
N ASN A 77 3.11 16.36 3.69
CA ASN A 77 3.03 15.70 2.39
C ASN A 77 4.30 15.83 1.55
N ALA A 78 5.41 16.23 2.15
CA ALA A 78 6.68 16.42 1.47
C ALA A 78 7.12 15.20 0.65
N ALA A 79 6.91 13.99 1.20
CA ALA A 79 7.23 12.73 0.53
C ALA A 79 6.54 12.56 -0.83
N MET A 80 5.34 13.10 -1.03
CA MET A 80 4.61 13.03 -2.31
C MET A 80 5.30 13.79 -3.44
N PHE A 81 6.22 14.70 -3.12
CA PHE A 81 6.97 15.52 -4.07
C PHE A 81 8.43 15.05 -4.22
N MET A 82 8.80 13.95 -3.55
CA MET A 82 10.11 13.33 -3.67
C MET A 82 10.13 12.32 -4.83
N LYS A 83 11.27 11.69 -5.07
CA LYS A 83 11.42 10.72 -6.16
C LYS A 83 10.41 9.57 -6.05
N PRO A 84 10.01 8.96 -7.18
CA PRO A 84 9.20 7.75 -7.17
C PRO A 84 9.82 6.65 -6.29
N GLY A 85 8.97 5.93 -5.54
CA GLY A 85 9.41 4.94 -4.56
C GLY A 85 9.60 5.49 -3.15
N THR A 86 9.52 6.82 -2.94
CA THR A 86 9.54 7.40 -1.59
C THR A 86 8.26 7.04 -0.84
N LEU A 87 8.40 6.59 0.39
CA LEU A 87 7.29 6.28 1.28
C LEU A 87 6.66 7.55 1.83
N TYR A 88 5.36 7.66 1.72
CA TYR A 88 4.56 8.68 2.37
C TYR A 88 3.69 8.05 3.45
N VAL A 89 4.10 8.21 4.72
CA VAL A 89 3.41 7.65 5.88
C VAL A 89 2.83 8.76 6.74
N TYR A 90 1.52 8.83 6.80
CA TYR A 90 0.85 9.86 7.61
C TYR A 90 -0.11 9.26 8.63
N GLN A 91 -0.31 9.99 9.71
CA GLN A 91 -1.19 9.60 10.80
C GLN A 91 -2.61 10.12 10.58
N ILE A 92 -3.60 9.27 10.86
CA ILE A 92 -5.02 9.61 10.88
C ILE A 92 -5.60 9.38 12.28
N TYR A 93 -6.54 10.24 12.68
CA TYR A 93 -7.23 10.17 13.97
C TYR A 93 -6.28 10.09 15.20
N GLY A 94 -5.06 10.59 15.07
CA GLY A 94 -4.05 10.57 16.13
C GLY A 94 -3.54 9.18 16.55
N LEU A 95 -3.91 8.11 15.82
CA LEU A 95 -3.61 6.74 16.23
C LEU A 95 -3.16 5.83 15.07
N TYR A 96 -3.75 5.98 13.91
CA TYR A 96 -3.55 5.05 12.80
C TYR A 96 -2.67 5.66 11.71
N PHE A 97 -1.99 4.81 10.95
CA PHE A 97 -1.15 5.22 9.84
C PHE A 97 -1.71 4.73 8.51
N CYS A 98 -1.40 5.47 7.44
CA CYS A 98 -1.61 5.09 6.06
C CYS A 98 -0.27 5.08 5.35
N LEU A 99 -0.03 4.05 4.55
CA LEU A 99 1.19 3.85 3.77
C LEU A 99 0.92 4.15 2.30
N ASN A 100 1.65 5.10 1.77
CA ASN A 100 1.62 5.44 0.34
C ASN A 100 3.03 5.36 -0.25
N ILE A 101 3.09 5.21 -1.57
CA ILE A 101 4.33 5.20 -2.35
C ILE A 101 4.23 6.31 -3.39
N SER A 102 5.21 7.23 -3.41
CA SER A 102 5.28 8.28 -4.42
C SER A 102 5.48 7.68 -5.81
N SER A 103 4.83 8.26 -6.81
CA SER A 103 4.88 7.83 -8.20
C SER A 103 5.48 8.93 -9.08
N GLN A 104 5.63 8.66 -10.37
CA GLN A 104 5.90 9.70 -11.34
C GLN A 104 4.71 10.68 -11.38
N GLY A 105 5.02 11.97 -11.36
CA GLY A 105 4.05 13.07 -11.30
C GLY A 105 4.18 13.87 -10.02
N GLU A 106 4.07 15.19 -10.14
CA GLU A 106 4.26 16.11 -9.02
C GLU A 106 3.15 15.96 -7.96
N GLY A 107 3.54 15.57 -6.76
CA GLY A 107 2.60 15.35 -5.66
C GLY A 107 1.69 14.13 -5.83
N ALA A 108 2.05 13.19 -6.70
CA ALA A 108 1.28 11.98 -6.94
C ALA A 108 1.79 10.81 -6.07
N ALA A 109 0.86 10.00 -5.55
CA ALA A 109 1.19 8.84 -4.74
C ALA A 109 0.09 7.76 -4.79
N VAL A 110 0.49 6.53 -4.51
CA VAL A 110 -0.40 5.36 -4.44
C VAL A 110 -0.56 4.92 -3.00
N LEU A 111 -1.79 4.90 -2.49
CA LEU A 111 -2.14 4.34 -1.19
C LEU A 111 -2.23 2.81 -1.29
N LEU A 112 -1.52 2.10 -0.42
CA LEU A 112 -1.74 0.67 -0.20
C LEU A 112 -2.92 0.48 0.75
N ARG A 113 -3.99 -0.17 0.26
CA ARG A 113 -5.21 -0.35 1.04
C ARG A 113 -5.28 -1.69 1.76
N SER A 114 -4.92 -2.75 1.07
CA SER A 114 -5.03 -4.10 1.62
C SER A 114 -3.92 -5.01 1.12
N LEU A 115 -3.54 -5.93 2.00
CA LEU A 115 -2.63 -7.02 1.70
C LEU A 115 -3.30 -8.37 2.03
N GLU A 116 -2.97 -9.38 1.25
CA GLU A 116 -3.17 -10.78 1.61
C GLU A 116 -1.95 -11.27 2.39
N PRO A 117 -2.09 -11.61 3.68
CA PRO A 117 -0.98 -12.09 4.49
C PRO A 117 -0.42 -13.40 3.95
N LEU A 118 0.91 -13.48 3.76
CA LEU A 118 1.61 -14.64 3.24
C LEU A 118 2.53 -15.29 4.27
N GLN A 119 3.21 -14.46 5.09
CA GLN A 119 4.19 -14.92 6.07
C GLN A 119 4.14 -14.07 7.32
N GLY A 120 4.33 -14.71 8.49
CA GLY A 120 4.37 -14.02 9.78
C GLY A 120 3.00 -13.69 10.35
N LEU A 121 1.96 -14.46 10.00
CA LEU A 121 0.55 -14.18 10.36
C LEU A 121 0.34 -14.04 11.87
N GLU A 122 1.01 -14.88 12.67
CA GLU A 122 0.89 -14.82 14.13
C GLU A 122 1.50 -13.53 14.70
N ALA A 123 2.66 -13.11 14.19
CA ALA A 123 3.26 -11.84 14.57
C ALA A 123 2.37 -10.66 14.15
N MET A 124 1.78 -10.68 12.95
CA MET A 124 0.81 -9.68 12.50
C MET A 124 -0.40 -9.62 13.44
N ARG A 125 -0.90 -10.77 13.91
CA ARG A 125 -2.03 -10.85 14.85
C ARG A 125 -1.67 -10.22 16.19
N GLN A 126 -0.51 -10.54 16.74
CA GLN A 126 -0.01 -9.96 17.98
C GLN A 126 0.16 -8.44 17.88
N LEU A 127 0.77 -7.93 16.79
CA LEU A 127 0.92 -6.49 16.53
C LEU A 127 -0.43 -5.77 16.43
N ARG A 128 -1.43 -6.40 15.78
CA ARG A 128 -2.79 -5.87 15.71
C ARG A 128 -3.49 -5.81 17.08
N LEU A 129 -3.24 -6.79 17.94
CA LEU A 129 -3.83 -6.85 19.28
C LEU A 129 -3.17 -5.86 20.24
N SER A 130 -1.85 -5.69 20.19
CA SER A 130 -1.10 -4.79 21.07
C SER A 130 -1.42 -3.30 20.86
N GLN A 131 -1.86 -2.90 19.67
CA GLN A 131 -2.17 -1.50 19.34
C GLN A 131 -3.64 -1.10 19.59
N ARG A 132 -4.43 -1.95 20.24
CA ARG A 132 -5.83 -1.62 20.58
C ARG A 132 -5.92 -0.75 21.81
N LYS A 133 -6.69 0.34 21.73
CA LYS A 133 -7.07 1.11 22.91
C LYS A 133 -8.04 0.28 23.78
N GLY A 134 -7.81 0.27 25.10
CA GLY A 134 -8.76 -0.30 26.07
C GLY A 134 -8.38 -1.64 26.69
N GLY A 135 -7.23 -2.24 26.34
CA GLY A 135 -6.64 -3.37 27.10
C GLY A 135 -7.41 -4.69 27.09
N HIS A 136 -8.65 -4.72 26.60
CA HIS A 136 -9.43 -5.96 26.55
C HIS A 136 -9.16 -6.71 25.22
N PRO A 137 -8.72 -7.97 25.27
CA PRO A 137 -8.63 -8.79 24.08
C PRO A 137 -10.02 -8.91 23.43
N PRO A 138 -10.11 -8.93 22.11
CA PRO A 138 -11.40 -9.20 21.45
C PRO A 138 -11.89 -10.60 21.83
N ALA A 139 -13.19 -10.77 21.90
CA ALA A 139 -13.82 -12.07 22.15
C ALA A 139 -13.32 -13.18 21.18
N LYS A 140 -12.90 -12.77 19.99
CA LYS A 140 -12.27 -13.67 18.98
C LYS A 140 -11.13 -12.93 18.30
N PRO A 141 -9.96 -13.58 18.11
CA PRO A 141 -8.85 -12.98 17.35
C PRO A 141 -9.26 -12.76 15.87
N PRO A 142 -8.66 -11.79 15.18
CA PRO A 142 -8.95 -11.59 13.77
C PRO A 142 -8.53 -12.82 12.96
N LYS A 143 -9.39 -13.20 11.98
CA LYS A 143 -9.06 -14.23 11.00
C LYS A 143 -7.92 -13.75 10.10
N ASP A 144 -7.22 -14.67 9.44
CA ASP A 144 -6.05 -14.34 8.62
C ASP A 144 -6.35 -13.26 7.57
N TRP A 145 -7.44 -13.39 6.83
CA TRP A 145 -7.84 -12.40 5.83
C TRP A 145 -8.21 -11.02 6.41
N GLN A 146 -8.45 -10.92 7.71
CA GLN A 146 -8.78 -9.66 8.39
C GLN A 146 -7.54 -8.92 8.92
N LEU A 147 -6.35 -9.54 8.85
CA LEU A 147 -5.15 -8.97 9.42
C LEU A 147 -4.75 -7.66 8.73
N CYS A 148 -4.84 -7.62 7.40
CA CYS A 148 -4.37 -6.50 6.58
C CYS A 148 -5.44 -5.96 5.61
N ASN A 149 -6.73 -6.24 5.83
CA ASN A 149 -7.82 -5.82 4.96
C ASN A 149 -8.29 -4.38 5.23
N GLY A 150 -7.41 -3.44 5.07
CA GLY A 150 -7.66 -2.00 5.22
C GLY A 150 -6.37 -1.23 5.52
N PRO A 151 -6.26 0.07 5.13
CA PRO A 151 -5.01 0.81 5.16
C PRO A 151 -4.41 0.92 6.57
N SER A 152 -5.21 1.20 7.58
CA SER A 152 -4.73 1.24 8.97
C SER A 152 -4.40 -0.14 9.50
N LYS A 153 -5.15 -1.16 9.09
CA LYS A 153 -4.94 -2.54 9.54
C LYS A 153 -3.61 -3.09 9.03
N LEU A 154 -3.27 -2.83 7.77
CA LEU A 154 -1.99 -3.26 7.21
C LEU A 154 -0.80 -2.58 7.92
N CYS A 155 -0.89 -1.28 8.20
CA CYS A 155 0.16 -0.57 8.93
C CYS A 155 0.33 -1.13 10.35
N GLN A 156 -0.76 -1.42 11.06
CA GLN A 156 -0.71 -2.08 12.36
C GLN A 156 -0.08 -3.48 12.30
N ALA A 157 -0.52 -4.30 11.33
CA ALA A 157 -0.06 -5.67 11.17
C ALA A 157 1.44 -5.76 10.83
N LEU A 158 1.97 -4.76 10.12
CA LEU A 158 3.37 -4.71 9.70
C LEU A 158 4.23 -3.78 10.59
N ALA A 159 3.68 -3.24 11.68
CA ALA A 159 4.35 -2.26 12.54
C ALA A 159 4.92 -1.06 11.75
N ILE A 160 4.16 -0.57 10.77
CA ILE A 160 4.51 0.61 9.98
C ILE A 160 3.97 1.85 10.70
N ASN A 161 4.87 2.80 10.96
CA ASN A 161 4.59 4.05 11.62
C ASN A 161 5.34 5.20 10.95
N ARG A 162 5.36 6.38 11.56
CA ARG A 162 5.95 7.59 11.00
C ARG A 162 7.46 7.49 10.75
N THR A 163 8.18 6.54 11.35
CA THR A 163 9.63 6.39 11.13
C THR A 163 9.96 5.99 9.69
N PHE A 164 8.99 5.43 8.97
CA PHE A 164 9.12 5.08 7.54
C PHE A 164 8.80 6.23 6.59
N ASP A 165 8.28 7.37 7.10
CA ASP A 165 7.97 8.50 6.22
C ASP A 165 9.25 9.06 5.59
N GLN A 166 9.21 9.28 4.27
CA GLN A 166 10.31 9.76 3.43
C GLN A 166 11.45 8.75 3.20
N GLU A 167 11.36 7.51 3.67
CA GLU A 167 12.32 6.47 3.27
C GLU A 167 12.13 6.08 1.79
N ASP A 168 13.21 5.66 1.17
CA ASP A 168 13.23 5.13 -0.19
C ASP A 168 13.00 3.63 -0.17
N LEU A 169 11.84 3.18 -0.67
CA LEU A 169 11.45 1.77 -0.68
C LEU A 169 12.38 0.87 -1.51
N ALA A 170 13.09 1.43 -2.50
CA ALA A 170 14.06 0.70 -3.29
C ALA A 170 15.29 0.28 -2.46
N SER A 171 15.67 1.09 -1.44
CA SER A 171 16.89 0.87 -0.64
C SER A 171 16.64 0.67 0.86
N ALA A 172 15.42 0.85 1.35
CA ALA A 172 15.10 0.72 2.77
C ALA A 172 15.47 -0.68 3.31
N PRO A 173 16.17 -0.78 4.46
CA PRO A 173 16.68 -2.06 4.95
C PRO A 173 15.59 -2.96 5.52
N ASP A 174 14.52 -2.37 6.04
CA ASP A 174 13.50 -3.07 6.81
C ASP A 174 12.12 -3.12 6.16
N LEU A 175 11.94 -2.44 5.03
CA LEU A 175 10.69 -2.46 4.25
C LEU A 175 11.04 -2.42 2.76
N TRP A 176 10.57 -3.39 1.98
CA TRP A 176 10.86 -3.47 0.54
C TRP A 176 9.74 -4.18 -0.22
N LEU A 177 9.77 -4.10 -1.56
CA LEU A 177 8.92 -4.89 -2.44
C LEU A 177 9.70 -6.03 -3.09
N GLU A 178 9.10 -7.21 -3.08
CA GLU A 178 9.55 -8.39 -3.82
C GLU A 178 8.65 -8.59 -5.04
N PRO A 179 9.20 -9.08 -6.18
CA PRO A 179 8.37 -9.48 -7.31
C PRO A 179 7.36 -10.54 -6.88
N GLY A 180 6.12 -10.35 -7.23
CA GLY A 180 5.05 -11.33 -7.10
C GLY A 180 4.47 -11.69 -8.46
N PRO A 181 3.55 -12.66 -8.54
CA PRO A 181 2.86 -12.98 -9.79
C PRO A 181 2.08 -11.75 -10.27
N GLU A 182 2.29 -11.36 -11.53
CA GLU A 182 1.48 -10.32 -12.15
C GLU A 182 0.01 -10.72 -12.13
N ALA A 183 -0.83 -9.77 -11.76
CA ALA A 183 -2.27 -9.98 -11.81
C ALA A 183 -2.71 -9.99 -13.29
N PRO A 184 -3.41 -11.03 -13.75
CA PRO A 184 -3.96 -11.02 -15.09
C PRO A 184 -4.97 -9.87 -15.22
N ALA A 185 -5.03 -9.25 -16.42
CA ALA A 185 -5.84 -8.05 -16.65
C ALA A 185 -7.32 -8.26 -16.28
N GLU A 186 -7.86 -9.44 -16.54
CA GLU A 186 -9.23 -9.83 -16.21
C GLU A 186 -9.50 -9.98 -14.70
N ALA A 187 -8.46 -10.12 -13.90
CA ALA A 187 -8.58 -10.14 -12.44
C ALA A 187 -8.59 -8.73 -11.83
N LEU A 188 -8.31 -7.70 -12.63
CA LEU A 188 -8.23 -6.33 -12.16
C LEU A 188 -9.61 -5.66 -12.14
N VAL A 189 -10.04 -5.19 -10.99
CA VAL A 189 -11.25 -4.38 -10.86
C VAL A 189 -10.87 -2.92 -10.67
N CYS A 190 -11.52 -2.03 -11.45
CA CYS A 190 -11.41 -0.57 -11.33
C CYS A 190 -12.69 -0.03 -10.68
N SER A 191 -12.57 0.73 -9.59
CA SER A 191 -13.70 1.19 -8.79
C SER A 191 -13.43 2.59 -8.22
N PRO A 192 -14.44 3.33 -7.76
CA PRO A 192 -14.25 4.55 -6.99
C PRO A 192 -13.42 4.34 -5.72
N ARG A 193 -12.68 5.38 -5.32
CA ARG A 193 -11.93 5.41 -4.07
C ARG A 193 -12.86 5.46 -2.86
N ILE A 194 -12.42 4.91 -1.74
CA ILE A 194 -13.21 4.84 -0.52
C ILE A 194 -13.13 6.14 0.28
N GLY A 195 -14.28 6.66 0.71
CA GLY A 195 -14.36 7.83 1.59
C GLY A 195 -14.05 9.16 0.91
N ILE A 196 -14.12 9.21 -0.42
CA ILE A 196 -13.96 10.43 -1.21
C ILE A 196 -15.33 11.05 -1.52
N SER A 197 -15.40 12.38 -1.47
CA SER A 197 -16.59 13.17 -1.81
C SER A 197 -16.26 14.22 -2.88
N GLY A 198 -17.30 14.86 -3.45
CA GLY A 198 -17.17 15.89 -4.48
C GLY A 198 -16.90 15.29 -5.88
N ASP A 199 -16.36 16.11 -6.80
CA ASP A 199 -16.23 15.81 -8.22
C ASP A 199 -15.34 14.58 -8.52
N TRP A 200 -14.47 14.23 -7.58
CA TRP A 200 -13.56 13.08 -7.71
C TRP A 200 -14.11 11.79 -7.12
N ALA A 201 -15.30 11.80 -6.53
CA ALA A 201 -15.88 10.65 -5.84
C ALA A 201 -16.12 9.46 -6.77
N HIS A 202 -16.52 9.73 -8.03
CA HIS A 202 -16.88 8.66 -8.99
C HIS A 202 -15.73 8.24 -9.90
N LYS A 203 -14.54 8.86 -9.79
CA LYS A 203 -13.39 8.48 -10.62
C LYS A 203 -12.88 7.09 -10.25
N PRO A 204 -12.66 6.18 -11.22
CA PRO A 204 -12.26 4.80 -10.96
C PRO A 204 -10.75 4.71 -10.67
N LEU A 205 -10.32 5.29 -9.56
CA LEU A 205 -8.92 5.40 -9.15
C LEU A 205 -8.56 4.45 -8.00
N ARG A 206 -9.41 3.50 -7.69
CA ARG A 206 -9.14 2.36 -6.82
C ARG A 206 -9.07 1.09 -7.64
N PHE A 207 -8.07 0.26 -7.37
CA PHE A 207 -7.78 -0.97 -8.09
C PHE A 207 -7.64 -2.12 -7.10
N TYR A 208 -8.21 -3.28 -7.41
CA TYR A 208 -8.09 -4.46 -6.56
C TYR A 208 -8.22 -5.77 -7.35
N LEU A 209 -7.77 -6.86 -6.72
CA LEU A 209 -7.84 -8.20 -7.29
C LEU A 209 -9.23 -8.81 -7.06
N ARG A 210 -9.94 -9.12 -8.14
CA ARG A 210 -11.27 -9.74 -8.12
C ARG A 210 -11.29 -11.00 -7.26
N GLY A 211 -12.33 -11.14 -6.44
CA GLY A 211 -12.58 -12.34 -5.63
C GLY A 211 -11.60 -12.55 -4.48
N ASN A 212 -10.61 -11.68 -4.26
CA ASN A 212 -9.69 -11.84 -3.14
C ASN A 212 -10.36 -11.41 -1.82
N LYS A 213 -10.42 -12.32 -0.86
CA LYS A 213 -11.08 -12.12 0.45
C LYS A 213 -10.45 -11.02 1.31
N CYS A 214 -9.19 -10.64 1.01
CA CYS A 214 -8.46 -9.61 1.75
C CYS A 214 -8.74 -8.19 1.27
N VAL A 215 -9.48 -8.00 0.18
CA VAL A 215 -9.93 -6.68 -0.30
C VAL A 215 -10.77 -6.00 0.79
N SER A 216 -10.52 -4.72 1.06
CA SER A 216 -11.15 -4.02 2.18
C SER A 216 -12.65 -3.84 2.01
N VAL A 217 -13.06 -3.45 0.79
CA VAL A 217 -14.46 -3.27 0.39
C VAL A 217 -14.61 -3.73 -1.06
N VAL A 218 -15.47 -4.72 -1.29
CA VAL A 218 -15.80 -5.21 -2.63
C VAL A 218 -16.87 -4.31 -3.25
N ASP A 219 -16.63 -3.86 -4.48
CA ASP A 219 -17.60 -3.14 -5.31
C ASP A 219 -18.24 -4.14 -6.29
N LYS A 220 -19.42 -4.66 -5.90
CA LYS A 220 -20.12 -5.67 -6.68
C LYS A 220 -20.53 -5.18 -8.07
N ALA A 221 -20.86 -3.90 -8.23
CA ALA A 221 -21.23 -3.32 -9.52
C ALA A 221 -20.01 -3.24 -10.45
N ALA A 222 -18.85 -2.80 -9.92
CA ALA A 222 -17.61 -2.77 -10.68
C ALA A 222 -17.13 -4.17 -11.08
N GLU A 223 -17.34 -5.20 -10.22
CA GLU A 223 -16.99 -6.58 -10.54
C GLU A 223 -17.86 -7.19 -11.66
N GLN A 224 -19.08 -6.70 -11.83
CA GLN A 224 -20.00 -7.16 -12.90
C GLN A 224 -19.75 -6.43 -14.23
N ALA A 225 -19.18 -5.22 -14.21
CA ALA A 225 -18.95 -4.38 -15.37
C ALA A 225 -17.62 -4.69 -16.12
N THR A 226 -16.78 -5.52 -15.54
CA THR A 226 -15.48 -5.96 -16.08
C THR A 226 -15.54 -7.45 -16.40
#